data_0fa52d408890bb311bb7d62e287c62a9
#
_entry.id   0fa52d408890bb311bb7d62e287c62a9
#
_cell.length_a   1.000
_cell.length_b   1.000
_cell.length_c   1.000
_cell.angle_alpha   90.00
_cell.angle_beta   90.00
_cell.angle_gamma   90.00
#
_symmetry.space_group_name_H-M   'P 1'
#
loop_
_entity.id
_entity.type
_entity.pdbx_description
1 polymer ?
#
loop_
_entity_poly.entity_id
_entity_poly.type
_entity_poly.pdbx_seq_one_letter_code
_entity_poly.pdbx_strand_id
1 'polypeptide(L)'
;VSSYPGDFEYIDHTIAMEHVMNAEEQKILETVDSLRDDIIDFTLRLVAQPSTLGQEEGAVQVMEEELQRLGFTTTAIPLDNKALAEHPGFAPTPWQTGTRKNIIGRRPAQAEGGKSALFNGHLDVVNAGSPELWSNYPFSPHIHDGWLYGRGAGDMKSGVAAMTYSVHALDKAGFGLCAPVTVEAVIEEECSGNGALACIAAGYEAEAVLIPEPFGPTILTDQVGVLWFKVSLSGKPTHVLEAPSGVNAIEKCYPLFTALRSLEARLNETNVPEAYKDMDHPLNLNIGMIEGGDWPSTVPSEASFHARLSYFPGTDYTTICNIIESTITKCAQQDPWLRHNMPRVEFYGFRSDGHSLSRDLPALTTLDQCHMSLTGKQAESYISTCTTDLRAFHWYTNSQPTCYGPIAENIHGIDERVNLESVMQVARTYALFLARWCKLYQ
;
A
#
# COMPACT_ATOMS: atom_id res chain seq x y z
N VAL A 1 -60.44 -24.65 -7.22
CA VAL A 1 -60.84 -24.20 -8.55
C VAL A 1 -60.28 -22.79 -8.76
N SER A 2 -59.36 -22.67 -9.62
CA SER A 2 -59.02 -21.60 -10.57
C SER A 2 -57.50 -21.36 -10.61
N SER A 3 -56.91 -21.91 -11.63
CA SER A 3 -55.60 -21.65 -12.19
C SER A 3 -55.51 -20.22 -12.75
N TYR A 4 -54.33 -19.56 -12.59
CA TYR A 4 -53.84 -18.58 -13.52
C TYR A 4 -52.35 -18.87 -13.83
N PRO A 5 -51.99 -19.01 -15.10
CA PRO A 5 -50.60 -19.07 -15.53
C PRO A 5 -50.13 -17.66 -15.85
N GLY A 6 -48.90 -17.38 -15.51
CA GLY A 6 -48.20 -16.16 -15.88
C GLY A 6 -46.70 -16.45 -15.92
N ASP A 7 -46.25 -17.00 -17.07
CA ASP A 7 -44.85 -17.08 -17.44
C ASP A 7 -44.31 -15.65 -17.57
N PHE A 8 -43.50 -15.21 -16.62
CA PHE A 8 -42.61 -14.09 -16.81
C PHE A 8 -41.31 -14.64 -17.36
N GLU A 9 -41.13 -14.55 -18.68
CA GLU A 9 -39.82 -14.66 -19.29
C GLU A 9 -38.89 -13.59 -18.67
N TYR A 10 -37.92 -14.04 -17.89
CA TYR A 10 -36.75 -13.27 -17.49
C TYR A 10 -35.93 -13.06 -18.77
N ILE A 11 -36.06 -11.89 -19.39
CA ILE A 11 -35.13 -11.44 -20.41
C ILE A 11 -33.82 -11.12 -19.71
N ASP A 12 -32.89 -12.06 -19.76
CA ASP A 12 -31.51 -11.89 -19.36
C ASP A 12 -30.83 -10.93 -20.33
N HIS A 13 -30.80 -9.65 -19.98
CA HIS A 13 -30.06 -8.60 -20.70
C HIS A 13 -28.60 -8.52 -20.26
N THR A 14 -27.94 -9.66 -20.08
CA THR A 14 -26.48 -9.72 -20.02
C THR A 14 -25.94 -9.92 -21.44
N ILE A 15 -26.05 -8.90 -22.28
CA ILE A 15 -25.19 -8.82 -23.47
C ILE A 15 -23.80 -8.40 -22.95
N ALA A 16 -23.01 -9.39 -22.54
CA ALA A 16 -21.56 -9.24 -22.48
C ALA A 16 -21.11 -8.99 -23.92
N MET A 17 -20.87 -7.74 -24.29
CA MET A 17 -20.09 -7.46 -25.49
C MET A 17 -18.71 -8.06 -25.26
N GLU A 18 -18.47 -9.26 -25.79
CA GLU A 18 -17.13 -9.79 -25.97
C GLU A 18 -16.35 -8.73 -26.76
N HIS A 19 -15.52 -7.97 -26.10
CA HIS A 19 -14.62 -7.06 -26.76
C HIS A 19 -13.51 -7.91 -27.40
N VAL A 20 -13.72 -8.28 -28.65
CA VAL A 20 -12.70 -8.98 -29.44
C VAL A 20 -11.53 -8.05 -29.60
N MET A 21 -10.35 -8.45 -29.09
CA MET A 21 -9.10 -7.68 -29.21
C MET A 21 -8.81 -7.40 -30.68
N ASN A 22 -8.51 -6.16 -30.99
CA ASN A 22 -8.10 -5.75 -32.33
C ASN A 22 -6.61 -6.08 -32.59
N ALA A 23 -6.15 -5.92 -33.84
CA ALA A 23 -4.78 -6.25 -34.23
C ALA A 23 -3.71 -5.41 -33.49
N GLU A 24 -4.05 -4.16 -33.13
CA GLU A 24 -3.14 -3.27 -32.38
C GLU A 24 -2.99 -3.75 -30.95
N GLU A 25 -4.07 -4.11 -30.27
CA GLU A 25 -4.07 -4.69 -28.93
C GLU A 25 -3.29 -6.00 -28.88
N GLN A 26 -3.49 -6.88 -29.88
CA GLN A 26 -2.71 -8.12 -29.99
C GLN A 26 -1.21 -7.88 -30.14
N LYS A 27 -0.82 -6.92 -30.99
CA LYS A 27 0.59 -6.52 -31.16
C LYS A 27 1.19 -6.00 -29.87
N ILE A 28 0.45 -5.20 -29.11
CA ILE A 28 0.89 -4.69 -27.80
C ILE A 28 1.14 -5.85 -26.85
N LEU A 29 0.21 -6.81 -26.73
CA LEU A 29 0.34 -7.97 -25.85
C LEU A 29 1.52 -8.86 -26.24
N GLU A 30 1.72 -9.16 -27.54
CA GLU A 30 2.88 -9.87 -28.03
C GLU A 30 4.18 -9.15 -27.68
N THR A 31 4.16 -7.80 -27.72
CA THR A 31 5.32 -6.99 -27.33
C THR A 31 5.58 -7.09 -25.83
N VAL A 32 4.55 -7.04 -24.97
CA VAL A 32 4.70 -7.27 -23.52
C VAL A 32 5.33 -8.64 -23.27
N ASP A 33 4.84 -9.70 -23.95
CA ASP A 33 5.37 -11.06 -23.81
C ASP A 33 6.84 -11.16 -24.22
N SER A 34 7.25 -10.42 -25.26
CA SER A 34 8.66 -10.35 -25.69
C SER A 34 9.58 -9.63 -24.70
N LEU A 35 9.01 -8.90 -23.73
CA LEU A 35 9.73 -8.16 -22.67
C LEU A 35 9.81 -8.94 -21.35
N ARG A 36 9.35 -10.20 -21.32
CA ARG A 36 9.31 -11.02 -20.09
C ARG A 36 10.65 -11.04 -19.34
N ASP A 37 11.73 -11.33 -20.06
CA ASP A 37 13.06 -11.44 -19.45
C ASP A 37 13.57 -10.08 -18.94
N ASP A 38 13.25 -9.00 -19.64
CA ASP A 38 13.58 -7.64 -19.23
C ASP A 38 12.83 -7.24 -17.94
N ILE A 39 11.53 -7.58 -17.83
CA ILE A 39 10.70 -7.34 -16.64
C ILE A 39 11.27 -8.12 -15.45
N ILE A 40 11.61 -9.38 -15.64
CA ILE A 40 12.19 -10.24 -14.60
C ILE A 40 13.55 -9.71 -14.16
N ASP A 41 14.45 -9.38 -15.11
CA ASP A 41 15.77 -8.82 -14.79
C ASP A 41 15.65 -7.51 -13.98
N PHE A 42 14.78 -6.61 -14.41
CA PHE A 42 14.56 -5.36 -13.70
C PHE A 42 14.02 -5.61 -12.28
N THR A 43 13.08 -6.55 -12.13
CA THR A 43 12.59 -6.96 -10.80
C THR A 43 13.73 -7.48 -9.92
N LEU A 44 14.58 -8.36 -10.44
CA LEU A 44 15.73 -8.90 -9.71
C LEU A 44 16.69 -7.78 -9.26
N ARG A 45 16.98 -6.81 -10.15
CA ARG A 45 17.85 -5.66 -9.82
C ARG A 45 17.27 -4.78 -8.72
N LEU A 46 15.94 -4.53 -8.73
CA LEU A 46 15.25 -3.77 -7.68
C LEU A 46 15.24 -4.53 -6.35
N VAL A 47 14.91 -5.82 -6.35
CA VAL A 47 14.86 -6.65 -5.13
C VAL A 47 16.24 -6.80 -4.49
N ALA A 48 17.31 -6.80 -5.28
CA ALA A 48 18.68 -6.82 -4.78
C ALA A 48 19.08 -5.56 -3.99
N GLN A 49 18.28 -4.48 -4.03
CA GLN A 49 18.53 -3.27 -3.26
C GLN A 49 17.82 -3.34 -1.90
N PRO A 50 18.55 -3.31 -0.76
CA PRO A 50 17.95 -3.30 0.57
C PRO A 50 17.37 -1.93 0.90
N SER A 51 16.24 -1.59 0.32
CA SER A 51 15.60 -0.28 0.41
C SER A 51 14.69 -0.14 1.64
N THR A 52 15.17 -0.53 2.82
CA THR A 52 14.49 -0.26 4.08
C THR A 52 14.52 1.24 4.41
N LEU A 53 13.70 1.68 5.35
CA LEU A 53 13.59 3.10 5.74
C LEU A 53 14.98 3.75 5.93
N GLY A 54 15.26 4.77 5.14
CA GLY A 54 16.53 5.50 5.13
C GLY A 54 17.65 4.87 4.28
N GLN A 55 17.39 3.76 3.59
CA GLN A 55 18.35 3.05 2.73
C GLN A 55 17.85 2.90 1.27
N GLU A 56 16.88 3.71 0.86
CA GLU A 56 16.18 3.57 -0.42
C GLU A 56 17.00 4.03 -1.63
N GLU A 57 18.12 4.74 -1.40
CA GLU A 57 18.91 5.40 -2.47
C GLU A 57 19.29 4.44 -3.60
N GLY A 58 19.72 3.20 -3.27
CA GLY A 58 20.11 2.21 -4.28
C GLY A 58 18.94 1.79 -5.18
N ALA A 59 17.75 1.58 -4.61
CA ALA A 59 16.56 1.24 -5.39
C ALA A 59 16.09 2.43 -6.24
N VAL A 60 16.14 3.63 -5.69
CA VAL A 60 15.83 4.88 -6.41
C VAL A 60 16.75 5.09 -7.60
N GLN A 61 18.06 4.82 -7.43
CA GLN A 61 19.04 4.92 -8.52
C GLN A 61 18.75 3.90 -9.62
N VAL A 62 18.54 2.62 -9.26
CA VAL A 62 18.21 1.56 -10.23
C VAL A 62 16.96 1.91 -11.03
N MET A 63 15.94 2.47 -10.35
CA MET A 63 14.71 2.92 -11.00
C MET A 63 14.93 4.08 -11.94
N GLU A 64 15.69 5.11 -11.53
CA GLU A 64 16.00 6.29 -12.34
C GLU A 64 16.78 5.90 -13.61
N GLU A 65 17.82 5.06 -13.48
CA GLU A 65 18.60 4.54 -14.60
C GLU A 65 17.73 3.75 -15.59
N GLU A 66 16.82 2.92 -15.08
CA GLU A 66 15.93 2.13 -15.92
C GLU A 66 14.92 3.00 -16.67
N LEU A 67 14.28 3.95 -16.01
CA LEU A 67 13.38 4.91 -16.67
C LEU A 67 14.09 5.68 -17.79
N GLN A 68 15.32 6.16 -17.53
CA GLN A 68 16.14 6.85 -18.55
C GLN A 68 16.49 5.92 -19.70
N ARG A 69 16.90 4.68 -19.43
CA ARG A 69 17.21 3.66 -20.44
C ARG A 69 16.02 3.37 -21.35
N LEU A 70 14.84 3.31 -20.76
CA LEU A 70 13.58 3.12 -21.47
C LEU A 70 13.09 4.40 -22.17
N GLY A 71 13.79 5.54 -22.02
CA GLY A 71 13.54 6.82 -22.70
C GLY A 71 12.45 7.67 -22.03
N PHE A 72 12.12 7.48 -20.75
CA PHE A 72 11.26 8.41 -20.00
C PHE A 72 11.99 9.72 -19.70
N THR A 73 11.24 10.81 -19.61
CA THR A 73 11.75 12.05 -18.99
C THR A 73 11.64 11.90 -17.49
N THR A 74 12.77 11.90 -16.79
CA THR A 74 12.84 11.71 -15.34
C THR A 74 12.85 13.02 -14.57
N THR A 75 12.24 13.03 -13.39
CA THR A 75 12.27 14.14 -12.44
C THR A 75 12.36 13.58 -11.01
N ALA A 76 13.29 14.11 -10.23
CA ALA A 76 13.41 13.77 -8.82
C ALA A 76 12.52 14.71 -7.97
N ILE A 77 11.72 14.14 -7.08
CA ILE A 77 10.87 14.88 -6.13
C ILE A 77 11.43 14.66 -4.73
N PRO A 78 12.04 15.68 -4.10
CA PRO A 78 12.55 15.56 -2.74
C PRO A 78 11.43 15.26 -1.74
N LEU A 79 11.71 14.41 -0.76
CA LEU A 79 10.84 14.20 0.38
C LEU A 79 11.16 15.27 1.45
N ASP A 80 10.41 16.36 1.44
CA ASP A 80 10.58 17.49 2.36
C ASP A 80 9.39 17.59 3.34
N ASN A 81 9.56 17.02 4.53
CA ASN A 81 8.52 17.03 5.57
C ASN A 81 8.16 18.46 6.04
N LYS A 82 9.05 19.46 5.87
CA LYS A 82 8.72 20.83 6.23
C LYS A 82 7.80 21.46 5.19
N ALA A 83 8.04 21.20 3.91
CA ALA A 83 7.16 21.66 2.84
C ALA A 83 5.78 20.99 2.92
N LEU A 84 5.70 19.76 3.40
CA LEU A 84 4.47 18.99 3.53
C LEU A 84 3.69 19.27 4.83
N ALA A 85 4.31 19.93 5.84
CA ALA A 85 3.75 20.04 7.19
C ALA A 85 2.34 20.65 7.27
N GLU A 86 2.01 21.57 6.36
CA GLU A 86 0.69 22.20 6.28
C GLU A 86 -0.33 21.42 5.44
N HIS A 87 0.11 20.35 4.77
CA HIS A 87 -0.79 19.54 3.96
C HIS A 87 -1.67 18.64 4.85
N PRO A 88 -3.01 18.58 4.64
CA PRO A 88 -3.92 17.83 5.52
C PRO A 88 -3.59 16.34 5.61
N GLY A 89 -2.98 15.76 4.58
CA GLY A 89 -2.54 14.37 4.53
C GLY A 89 -1.17 14.09 5.14
N PHE A 90 -0.46 15.13 5.60
CA PHE A 90 0.89 14.95 6.13
C PHE A 90 0.91 14.06 7.37
N ALA A 91 1.80 13.08 7.34
CA ALA A 91 2.08 12.18 8.46
C ALA A 91 3.35 12.62 9.20
N PRO A 92 3.29 13.07 10.46
CA PRO A 92 4.47 13.42 11.24
C PRO A 92 5.38 12.21 11.43
N THR A 93 6.69 12.36 11.22
CA THR A 93 7.66 11.28 11.37
C THR A 93 8.77 11.66 12.33
N PRO A 94 9.23 10.74 13.21
CA PRO A 94 10.36 10.99 14.11
C PRO A 94 11.73 10.85 13.41
N TRP A 95 11.76 10.32 12.18
CA TRP A 95 12.99 10.17 11.39
C TRP A 95 13.20 11.36 10.44
N GLN A 96 14.45 11.55 10.05
CA GLN A 96 14.83 12.61 9.13
C GLN A 96 14.66 12.17 7.69
N THR A 97 14.23 13.09 6.82
CA THR A 97 14.11 12.84 5.37
C THR A 97 15.44 12.97 4.63
N GLY A 98 16.34 13.83 5.09
CA GLY A 98 17.66 14.01 4.50
C GLY A 98 17.60 14.40 3.02
N THR A 99 18.33 13.67 2.17
CA THR A 99 18.36 13.83 0.70
C THR A 99 17.47 12.82 -0.01
N ARG A 100 16.56 12.17 0.70
CA ARG A 100 15.67 11.13 0.17
C ARG A 100 14.69 11.71 -0.85
N LYS A 101 14.41 10.99 -1.89
CA LYS A 101 13.63 11.46 -3.03
C LYS A 101 12.82 10.34 -3.68
N ASN A 102 11.71 10.71 -4.30
CA ASN A 102 10.98 9.89 -5.27
C ASN A 102 11.53 10.13 -6.67
N ILE A 103 11.26 9.21 -7.60
CA ILE A 103 11.57 9.37 -9.03
C ILE A 103 10.30 9.27 -9.84
N ILE A 104 10.09 10.26 -10.69
CA ILE A 104 8.99 10.34 -11.64
C ILE A 104 9.53 10.11 -13.06
N GLY A 105 8.90 9.19 -13.80
CA GLY A 105 9.08 9.01 -15.23
C GLY A 105 7.85 9.49 -15.99
N ARG A 106 8.03 10.34 -17.00
CA ARG A 106 6.90 10.86 -17.81
C ARG A 106 7.04 10.49 -19.28
N ARG A 107 5.87 10.17 -19.87
CA ARG A 107 5.62 10.11 -21.31
C ARG A 107 4.63 11.20 -21.70
N PRO A 108 5.01 12.19 -22.51
CA PRO A 108 4.08 13.20 -22.97
C PRO A 108 3.05 12.60 -23.94
N ALA A 109 1.89 13.23 -24.03
CA ALA A 109 0.93 12.93 -25.08
C ALA A 109 1.54 13.28 -26.45
N GLN A 110 1.25 12.48 -27.46
CA GLN A 110 1.64 12.71 -28.85
C GLN A 110 0.49 13.27 -29.70
N ALA A 111 -0.73 13.20 -29.17
CA ALA A 111 -1.93 13.80 -29.73
C ALA A 111 -2.92 14.14 -28.62
N GLU A 112 -4.08 14.70 -28.97
CA GLU A 112 -5.17 14.98 -28.03
C GLU A 112 -6.27 13.91 -28.11
N GLY A 113 -7.11 13.81 -27.07
CA GLY A 113 -8.36 13.03 -27.10
C GLY A 113 -8.36 11.77 -26.26
N GLY A 114 -7.26 11.44 -25.58
CA GLY A 114 -7.19 10.42 -24.53
C GLY A 114 -7.41 11.00 -23.13
N LYS A 115 -7.39 10.13 -22.11
CA LYS A 115 -7.43 10.49 -20.71
C LYS A 115 -6.09 10.15 -20.06
N SER A 116 -5.60 10.99 -19.16
CA SER A 116 -4.31 10.80 -18.48
C SER A 116 -4.31 9.60 -17.54
N ALA A 117 -3.17 8.95 -17.43
CA ALA A 117 -2.95 7.85 -16.50
C ALA A 117 -1.68 8.08 -15.67
N LEU A 118 -1.72 7.62 -14.43
CA LEU A 118 -0.58 7.61 -13.52
C LEU A 118 -0.48 6.23 -12.89
N PHE A 119 0.71 5.69 -12.88
CA PHE A 119 1.08 4.53 -12.09
C PHE A 119 1.86 4.99 -10.87
N ASN A 120 1.45 4.56 -9.69
CA ASN A 120 2.20 4.80 -8.46
C ASN A 120 2.66 3.46 -7.88
N GLY A 121 3.92 3.37 -7.46
CA GLY A 121 4.46 2.19 -6.80
C GLY A 121 5.64 2.55 -5.92
N HIS A 122 5.76 1.87 -4.77
CA HIS A 122 6.81 2.14 -3.82
C HIS A 122 8.05 1.28 -4.03
N LEU A 123 9.20 1.84 -3.64
CA LEU A 123 10.51 1.20 -3.70
C LEU A 123 11.01 0.77 -2.32
N ASP A 124 10.49 1.40 -1.26
CA ASP A 124 10.82 1.03 0.11
C ASP A 124 10.22 -0.32 0.49
N VAL A 125 10.83 -0.96 1.46
CA VAL A 125 10.41 -2.26 1.97
C VAL A 125 10.53 -2.29 3.49
N VAL A 126 9.71 -3.07 4.16
CA VAL A 126 9.85 -3.33 5.59
C VAL A 126 11.13 -4.11 5.91
N ASN A 127 11.59 -4.05 7.15
CA ASN A 127 12.74 -4.83 7.60
C ASN A 127 12.55 -6.32 7.32
N ALA A 128 13.61 -6.97 6.87
CA ALA A 128 13.58 -8.40 6.54
C ALA A 128 13.51 -9.30 7.79
N GLY A 129 13.68 -8.75 8.99
CA GLY A 129 13.81 -9.52 10.21
C GLY A 129 15.17 -10.22 10.31
N SER A 130 15.21 -11.34 11.01
CA SER A 130 16.45 -12.13 11.18
C SER A 130 16.79 -12.88 9.89
N PRO A 131 17.96 -12.61 9.26
CA PRO A 131 18.33 -13.27 8.01
C PRO A 131 18.47 -14.79 8.12
N GLU A 132 18.74 -15.30 9.32
CA GLU A 132 18.89 -16.74 9.57
C GLU A 132 17.57 -17.52 9.45
N LEU A 133 16.44 -16.83 9.46
CA LEU A 133 15.13 -17.44 9.27
C LEU A 133 14.78 -17.63 7.78
N TRP A 134 15.46 -16.90 6.88
CA TRP A 134 15.22 -16.99 5.46
C TRP A 134 15.93 -18.19 4.83
N SER A 135 15.31 -18.82 3.85
CA SER A 135 15.92 -19.89 3.05
C SER A 135 17.13 -19.42 2.25
N ASN A 136 17.11 -18.14 1.81
CA ASN A 136 18.23 -17.44 1.17
C ASN A 136 18.29 -16.01 1.71
N TYR A 137 19.45 -15.33 1.58
CA TYR A 137 19.57 -13.94 2.01
C TYR A 137 18.47 -13.07 1.37
N PRO A 138 17.70 -12.29 2.15
CA PRO A 138 16.48 -11.60 1.69
C PRO A 138 16.67 -10.65 0.50
N PHE A 139 17.87 -10.08 0.32
CA PHE A 139 18.22 -9.22 -0.80
C PHE A 139 19.14 -9.91 -1.82
N SER A 140 19.14 -11.24 -1.85
CA SER A 140 19.74 -12.06 -2.91
C SER A 140 18.63 -12.79 -3.68
N PRO A 141 17.89 -12.07 -4.55
CA PRO A 141 16.71 -12.63 -5.19
C PRO A 141 17.05 -13.81 -6.07
N HIS A 142 16.14 -14.79 -6.11
CA HIS A 142 16.29 -15.98 -6.95
C HIS A 142 14.93 -16.44 -7.45
N ILE A 143 14.96 -17.24 -8.51
CA ILE A 143 13.75 -17.81 -9.11
C ILE A 143 13.72 -19.31 -8.87
N HIS A 144 12.58 -19.81 -8.40
CA HIS A 144 12.32 -21.23 -8.25
C HIS A 144 10.84 -21.52 -8.56
N ASP A 145 10.59 -22.52 -9.40
CA ASP A 145 9.25 -23.01 -9.80
C ASP A 145 8.25 -21.89 -10.21
N GLY A 146 8.72 -20.90 -10.99
CA GLY A 146 7.88 -19.81 -11.47
C GLY A 146 7.64 -18.68 -10.46
N TRP A 147 8.28 -18.74 -9.29
CA TRP A 147 8.24 -17.71 -8.26
C TRP A 147 9.59 -17.00 -8.13
N LEU A 148 9.54 -15.70 -7.95
CA LEU A 148 10.70 -14.89 -7.60
C LEU A 148 10.66 -14.59 -6.09
N TYR A 149 11.74 -14.93 -5.40
CA TYR A 149 11.89 -14.80 -3.95
C TYR A 149 12.80 -13.63 -3.58
N GLY A 150 12.45 -12.93 -2.51
CA GLY A 150 13.23 -11.86 -1.90
C GLY A 150 12.36 -10.83 -1.22
N ARG A 151 12.89 -10.06 -0.27
CA ARG A 151 12.17 -8.94 0.38
C ARG A 151 11.85 -7.87 -0.65
N GLY A 152 10.56 -7.50 -0.75
CA GLY A 152 10.05 -6.57 -1.75
C GLY A 152 9.78 -7.19 -3.12
N ALA A 153 9.91 -8.53 -3.27
CA ALA A 153 9.58 -9.20 -4.51
C ALA A 153 8.07 -9.12 -4.79
N GLY A 154 7.26 -9.36 -3.78
CA GLY A 154 5.81 -9.18 -3.81
C GLY A 154 5.43 -7.73 -3.59
N ASP A 155 5.91 -7.14 -2.51
CA ASP A 155 5.52 -5.84 -1.99
C ASP A 155 6.64 -4.82 -2.12
N MET A 156 6.62 -3.99 -3.24
CA MET A 156 5.81 -4.17 -4.45
C MET A 156 6.67 -4.01 -5.73
N LYS A 157 8.00 -4.34 -5.65
CA LYS A 157 8.98 -4.06 -6.73
C LYS A 157 8.67 -4.77 -8.05
N SER A 158 8.03 -5.96 -8.00
CA SER A 158 7.57 -6.64 -9.22
C SER A 158 6.40 -5.90 -9.89
N GLY A 159 5.52 -5.30 -9.09
CA GLY A 159 4.49 -4.41 -9.57
C GLY A 159 5.07 -3.16 -10.23
N VAL A 160 6.11 -2.57 -9.62
CA VAL A 160 6.86 -1.44 -10.21
C VAL A 160 7.47 -1.81 -11.56
N ALA A 161 8.01 -3.01 -11.70
CA ALA A 161 8.52 -3.49 -13.00
C ALA A 161 7.38 -3.66 -14.02
N ALA A 162 6.26 -4.28 -13.63
CA ALA A 162 5.12 -4.47 -14.52
C ALA A 162 4.54 -3.15 -15.05
N MET A 163 4.32 -2.15 -14.17
CA MET A 163 3.79 -0.83 -14.58
C MET A 163 4.77 -0.09 -15.51
N THR A 164 6.07 -0.14 -15.23
CA THR A 164 7.08 0.55 -16.02
C THR A 164 7.17 -0.01 -17.43
N TYR A 165 7.20 -1.33 -17.54
CA TYR A 165 7.32 -2.01 -18.82
C TYR A 165 6.02 -2.07 -19.61
N SER A 166 4.85 -1.93 -18.97
CA SER A 166 3.58 -1.78 -19.68
C SER A 166 3.58 -0.52 -20.56
N VAL A 167 4.14 0.59 -20.07
CA VAL A 167 4.30 1.83 -20.85
C VAL A 167 5.32 1.64 -21.96
N HIS A 168 6.48 1.04 -21.66
CA HIS A 168 7.53 0.80 -22.65
C HIS A 168 7.08 -0.14 -23.78
N ALA A 169 6.21 -1.08 -23.50
CA ALA A 169 5.68 -2.01 -24.50
C ALA A 169 4.91 -1.30 -25.62
N LEU A 170 4.16 -0.22 -25.32
CA LEU A 170 3.49 0.56 -26.34
C LEU A 170 4.49 1.25 -27.28
N ASP A 171 5.52 1.89 -26.70
CA ASP A 171 6.59 2.53 -27.50
C ASP A 171 7.29 1.50 -28.41
N LYS A 172 7.65 0.34 -27.84
CA LYS A 172 8.33 -0.74 -28.58
C LYS A 172 7.42 -1.36 -29.66
N ALA A 173 6.11 -1.39 -29.44
CA ALA A 173 5.12 -1.80 -30.44
C ALA A 173 4.91 -0.73 -31.53
N GLY A 174 5.49 0.47 -31.39
CA GLY A 174 5.39 1.58 -32.33
C GLY A 174 4.13 2.43 -32.18
N PHE A 175 3.50 2.40 -31.00
CA PHE A 175 2.33 3.23 -30.70
C PHE A 175 2.69 4.35 -29.72
N GLY A 176 2.19 5.55 -30.01
CA GLY A 176 2.12 6.63 -29.07
C GLY A 176 0.77 6.68 -28.35
N LEU A 177 0.59 7.67 -27.47
CA LEU A 177 -0.64 7.86 -26.72
C LEU A 177 -1.22 9.27 -26.91
N CYS A 178 -2.55 9.38 -26.91
CA CYS A 178 -3.29 10.64 -27.01
C CYS A 178 -3.47 11.34 -25.64
N ALA A 179 -2.80 10.86 -24.59
CA ALA A 179 -2.77 11.49 -23.27
C ALA A 179 -1.43 11.17 -22.58
N PRO A 180 -0.99 12.00 -21.62
CA PRO A 180 0.25 11.75 -20.89
C PRO A 180 0.12 10.57 -19.95
N VAL A 181 1.26 9.85 -19.75
CA VAL A 181 1.40 8.80 -18.74
C VAL A 181 2.53 9.16 -17.80
N THR A 182 2.29 9.01 -16.51
CA THR A 182 3.27 9.21 -15.44
C THR A 182 3.51 7.88 -14.72
N VAL A 183 4.76 7.57 -14.44
CA VAL A 183 5.20 6.47 -13.56
C VAL A 183 5.86 7.10 -12.35
N GLU A 184 5.27 6.91 -11.19
CA GLU A 184 5.82 7.35 -9.91
C GLU A 184 6.43 6.17 -9.18
N ALA A 185 7.71 6.30 -8.82
CA ALA A 185 8.39 5.40 -7.92
C ALA A 185 8.68 6.15 -6.62
N VAL A 186 7.92 5.84 -5.59
CA VAL A 186 7.92 6.56 -4.32
C VAL A 186 8.63 5.81 -3.21
N ILE A 187 8.89 6.48 -2.11
CA ILE A 187 9.44 5.94 -0.86
C ILE A 187 8.51 6.32 0.31
N GLU A 188 8.67 5.66 1.44
CA GLU A 188 7.84 5.86 2.65
C GLU A 188 6.36 5.42 2.51
N GLU A 189 6.02 4.58 1.54
CA GLU A 189 4.70 3.97 1.53
C GLU A 189 4.48 3.16 2.82
N GLU A 190 5.44 2.35 3.22
CA GLU A 190 5.41 1.38 4.32
C GLU A 190 5.38 2.00 5.74
N CYS A 191 5.44 3.34 5.84
CA CYS A 191 5.54 3.98 7.15
C CYS A 191 4.80 5.31 7.31
N SER A 192 4.62 6.10 6.24
CA SER A 192 3.98 7.41 6.33
C SER A 192 3.07 7.74 5.14
N GLY A 193 3.42 7.33 3.92
CA GLY A 193 2.81 7.73 2.67
C GLY A 193 3.17 9.16 2.25
N ASN A 194 4.13 9.79 2.91
CA ASN A 194 4.57 11.13 2.56
C ASN A 194 5.25 11.16 1.18
N GLY A 195 5.73 10.01 0.66
CA GLY A 195 6.28 9.90 -0.68
C GLY A 195 5.25 10.25 -1.76
N ALA A 196 4.14 9.54 -1.81
CA ALA A 196 3.05 9.83 -2.75
C ALA A 196 2.49 11.25 -2.53
N LEU A 197 2.36 11.66 -1.25
CA LEU A 197 1.89 13.01 -0.91
C LEU A 197 2.82 14.11 -1.47
N ALA A 198 4.15 13.90 -1.47
CA ALA A 198 5.11 14.83 -2.05
C ALA A 198 4.94 14.97 -3.57
N CYS A 199 4.63 13.87 -4.26
CA CYS A 199 4.33 13.90 -5.69
C CYS A 199 3.04 14.66 -5.99
N ILE A 200 1.97 14.41 -5.22
CA ILE A 200 0.71 15.15 -5.32
C ILE A 200 0.91 16.65 -5.06
N ALA A 201 1.65 17.02 -4.01
CA ALA A 201 1.96 18.42 -3.68
C ALA A 201 2.81 19.10 -4.77
N ALA A 202 3.60 18.33 -5.53
CA ALA A 202 4.35 18.81 -6.70
C ALA A 202 3.48 18.89 -7.98
N GLY A 203 2.18 18.54 -7.92
CA GLY A 203 1.22 18.64 -9.01
C GLY A 203 1.15 17.41 -9.91
N TYR A 204 1.64 16.26 -9.46
CA TYR A 204 1.49 15.00 -10.19
C TYR A 204 0.14 14.36 -9.85
N GLU A 205 -0.77 14.40 -10.80
CA GLU A 205 -2.08 13.80 -10.77
C GLU A 205 -2.52 13.36 -12.17
N ALA A 206 -3.49 12.48 -12.28
CA ALA A 206 -4.07 12.03 -13.52
C ALA A 206 -5.54 11.63 -13.32
N GLU A 207 -6.30 11.47 -14.44
CA GLU A 207 -7.68 11.04 -14.36
C GLU A 207 -7.83 9.61 -13.83
N ALA A 208 -6.88 8.71 -14.13
CA ALA A 208 -6.80 7.37 -13.54
C ALA A 208 -5.48 7.17 -12.83
N VAL A 209 -5.51 6.51 -11.66
CA VAL A 209 -4.31 6.10 -10.92
C VAL A 209 -4.38 4.60 -10.65
N LEU A 210 -3.36 3.86 -11.09
CA LEU A 210 -3.25 2.42 -10.90
C LEU A 210 -2.01 2.11 -10.03
N ILE A 211 -2.22 1.31 -8.99
CA ILE A 211 -1.20 0.96 -8.01
C ILE A 211 -1.04 -0.56 -8.00
N PRO A 212 0.12 -1.11 -8.39
CA PRO A 212 0.32 -2.56 -8.52
C PRO A 212 0.64 -3.27 -7.21
N GLU A 213 -0.13 -2.97 -6.15
CA GLU A 213 -0.05 -3.67 -4.86
C GLU A 213 -0.34 -5.18 -4.99
N PRO A 214 0.32 -6.05 -4.21
CA PRO A 214 0.31 -7.49 -4.40
C PRO A 214 -0.96 -8.19 -3.90
N PHE A 215 -2.13 -7.62 -4.21
CA PHE A 215 -3.44 -8.19 -3.83
C PHE A 215 -4.00 -9.17 -4.86
N GLY A 216 -3.18 -9.56 -5.84
CA GLY A 216 -3.61 -10.32 -7.00
C GLY A 216 -4.27 -9.43 -8.08
N PRO A 217 -4.64 -10.01 -9.23
CA PRO A 217 -5.30 -9.30 -10.32
C PRO A 217 -6.79 -9.03 -10.00
N THR A 218 -7.02 -8.36 -8.89
CA THR A 218 -8.32 -7.93 -8.35
C THR A 218 -8.42 -6.40 -8.38
N ILE A 219 -9.60 -5.84 -8.25
CA ILE A 219 -9.82 -4.39 -8.18
C ILE A 219 -10.15 -4.00 -6.74
N LEU A 220 -9.31 -3.22 -6.11
CA LEU A 220 -9.53 -2.74 -4.75
C LEU A 220 -10.70 -1.74 -4.74
N THR A 221 -11.70 -2.02 -3.89
CA THR A 221 -12.87 -1.17 -3.70
C THR A 221 -12.96 -0.56 -2.31
N ASP A 222 -12.49 -1.24 -1.30
CA ASP A 222 -12.61 -0.81 0.09
C ASP A 222 -11.28 -0.98 0.82
N GLN A 223 -10.94 -0.01 1.65
CA GLN A 223 -9.70 0.00 2.41
C GLN A 223 -9.92 0.62 3.79
N VAL A 224 -9.42 -0.04 4.84
CA VAL A 224 -9.46 0.49 6.21
C VAL A 224 -8.51 1.67 6.39
N GLY A 225 -8.83 2.54 7.34
CA GLY A 225 -7.89 3.51 7.86
C GLY A 225 -6.85 2.85 8.76
N VAL A 226 -5.66 3.45 8.84
CA VAL A 226 -4.55 2.97 9.68
C VAL A 226 -3.86 4.15 10.34
N LEU A 227 -3.50 3.99 11.61
CA LEU A 227 -2.65 4.93 12.32
C LEU A 227 -1.62 4.21 13.18
N TRP A 228 -0.51 4.90 13.44
CA TRP A 228 0.51 4.49 14.40
C TRP A 228 0.54 5.42 15.60
N PHE A 229 0.83 4.85 16.76
CA PHE A 229 1.00 5.61 17.98
C PHE A 229 2.02 4.97 18.92
N LYS A 230 2.68 5.83 19.69
CA LYS A 230 3.58 5.48 20.77
C LYS A 230 2.93 5.81 22.11
N VAL A 231 3.04 4.92 23.08
CA VAL A 231 2.66 5.18 24.46
C VAL A 231 3.90 5.10 25.34
N SER A 232 4.21 6.19 26.03
CA SER A 232 5.34 6.27 26.97
C SER A 232 4.81 6.41 28.40
N LEU A 233 5.43 5.71 29.32
CA LEU A 233 5.06 5.72 30.72
C LEU A 233 6.28 5.66 31.64
N SER A 234 6.12 6.21 32.84
CA SER A 234 7.16 6.22 33.87
C SER A 234 6.82 5.31 35.05
N GLY A 235 7.85 4.75 35.61
CA GLY A 235 7.83 3.98 36.84
C GLY A 235 8.55 4.72 37.98
N LYS A 236 8.82 4.02 39.06
CA LYS A 236 9.59 4.49 40.18
C LYS A 236 10.80 3.55 40.41
N PRO A 237 12.01 3.98 40.01
CA PRO A 237 13.20 3.11 40.16
C PRO A 237 13.54 2.89 41.60
N THR A 238 14.05 1.69 41.87
CA THR A 238 14.67 1.30 43.16
C THR A 238 15.55 0.09 42.93
N HIS A 239 16.45 -0.20 43.89
CA HIS A 239 17.19 -1.45 43.87
C HIS A 239 16.25 -2.65 43.99
N VAL A 240 16.50 -3.73 43.26
CA VAL A 240 15.63 -4.93 43.26
C VAL A 240 15.42 -5.51 44.66
N LEU A 241 16.34 -5.29 45.62
CA LEU A 241 16.16 -5.66 47.00
C LEU A 241 14.90 -5.04 47.62
N GLU A 242 14.53 -3.84 47.21
CA GLU A 242 13.36 -3.11 47.68
C GLU A 242 12.27 -2.94 46.59
N ALA A 243 12.21 -3.88 45.66
CA ALA A 243 11.29 -3.81 44.51
C ALA A 243 9.84 -3.46 44.89
N PRO A 244 9.27 -3.94 46.05
CA PRO A 244 7.91 -3.54 46.46
C PRO A 244 7.75 -2.04 46.76
N SER A 245 8.82 -1.28 46.98
CA SER A 245 8.79 0.18 47.19
C SER A 245 8.87 0.95 45.86
N GLY A 246 9.21 0.29 44.77
CA GLY A 246 9.30 0.82 43.42
C GLY A 246 8.02 0.62 42.62
N VAL A 247 8.03 1.05 41.36
CA VAL A 247 6.99 0.78 40.38
C VAL A 247 7.65 0.45 39.06
N ASN A 248 7.44 -0.77 38.59
CA ASN A 248 8.03 -1.26 37.34
C ASN A 248 7.28 -0.73 36.12
N ALA A 249 7.90 0.14 35.33
CA ALA A 249 7.28 0.73 34.14
C ALA A 249 6.90 -0.32 33.09
N ILE A 250 7.69 -1.38 32.92
CA ILE A 250 7.39 -2.45 31.94
C ILE A 250 6.09 -3.17 32.34
N GLU A 251 5.93 -3.49 33.61
CA GLU A 251 4.71 -4.14 34.11
C GLU A 251 3.46 -3.26 33.95
N LYS A 252 3.63 -1.94 33.99
CA LYS A 252 2.53 -0.98 33.75
C LYS A 252 2.05 -0.93 32.31
N CYS A 253 2.78 -1.52 31.35
CA CYS A 253 2.30 -1.70 29.98
C CYS A 253 1.16 -2.74 29.88
N TYR A 254 1.18 -3.80 30.70
CA TYR A 254 0.23 -4.93 30.56
C TYR A 254 -1.25 -4.53 30.65
N PRO A 255 -1.72 -3.74 31.65
CA PRO A 255 -3.11 -3.29 31.69
C PRO A 255 -3.47 -2.42 30.47
N LEU A 256 -2.55 -1.65 29.91
CA LEU A 256 -2.79 -0.85 28.72
C LEU A 256 -2.95 -1.75 27.47
N PHE A 257 -2.14 -2.82 27.35
CA PHE A 257 -2.33 -3.82 26.29
C PHE A 257 -3.70 -4.47 26.36
N THR A 258 -4.16 -4.86 27.56
CA THR A 258 -5.48 -5.43 27.76
C THR A 258 -6.60 -4.46 27.37
N ALA A 259 -6.46 -3.18 27.75
CA ALA A 259 -7.44 -2.16 27.40
C ALA A 259 -7.51 -1.91 25.88
N LEU A 260 -6.35 -1.88 25.20
CA LEU A 260 -6.28 -1.70 23.75
C LEU A 260 -6.82 -2.93 23.00
N ARG A 261 -6.56 -4.16 23.46
CA ARG A 261 -7.19 -5.38 22.89
C ARG A 261 -8.70 -5.37 23.07
N SER A 262 -9.20 -4.88 24.19
CA SER A 262 -10.63 -4.70 24.40
C SER A 262 -11.23 -3.61 23.49
N LEU A 263 -10.46 -2.58 23.15
CA LEU A 263 -10.84 -1.59 22.16
C LEU A 263 -10.95 -2.22 20.76
N GLU A 264 -9.94 -2.97 20.34
CA GLU A 264 -9.92 -3.70 19.06
C GLU A 264 -11.15 -4.59 18.90
N ALA A 265 -11.48 -5.39 19.92
CA ALA A 265 -12.66 -6.26 19.91
C ALA A 265 -13.95 -5.43 19.70
N ARG A 266 -14.12 -4.34 20.44
CA ARG A 266 -15.31 -3.46 20.29
C ARG A 266 -15.39 -2.83 18.91
N LEU A 267 -14.27 -2.41 18.31
CA LEU A 267 -14.26 -1.82 16.97
C LEU A 267 -14.69 -2.84 15.91
N ASN A 268 -14.34 -4.11 16.07
CA ASN A 268 -14.76 -5.20 15.18
C ASN A 268 -16.23 -5.60 15.33
N GLU A 269 -16.88 -5.23 16.45
CA GLU A 269 -18.29 -5.56 16.72
C GLU A 269 -19.25 -4.38 16.44
N THR A 270 -18.73 -3.14 16.36
CA THR A 270 -19.56 -1.94 16.35
C THR A 270 -19.49 -1.23 15.00
N ASN A 271 -20.67 -0.97 14.40
CA ASN A 271 -20.80 -0.23 13.15
C ASN A 271 -19.95 -0.81 11.99
N VAL A 272 -19.89 -2.14 11.89
CA VAL A 272 -19.16 -2.83 10.83
C VAL A 272 -19.79 -2.50 9.46
N PRO A 273 -19.06 -1.89 8.51
CA PRO A 273 -19.59 -1.60 7.18
C PRO A 273 -19.94 -2.89 6.44
N GLU A 274 -20.89 -2.82 5.49
CA GLU A 274 -21.38 -3.97 4.73
C GLU A 274 -20.25 -4.77 4.09
N ALA A 275 -19.28 -4.09 3.49
CA ALA A 275 -18.12 -4.70 2.82
C ALA A 275 -17.29 -5.62 3.75
N TYR A 276 -17.28 -5.38 5.05
CA TYR A 276 -16.45 -6.11 6.03
C TYR A 276 -17.22 -7.14 6.87
N LYS A 277 -18.55 -7.28 6.68
CA LYS A 277 -19.40 -8.11 7.55
C LYS A 277 -19.07 -9.60 7.54
N ASP A 278 -18.59 -10.09 6.40
CA ASP A 278 -18.25 -11.52 6.25
C ASP A 278 -16.82 -11.83 6.69
N MET A 279 -16.05 -10.83 7.14
CA MET A 279 -14.71 -11.01 7.66
C MET A 279 -14.75 -11.23 9.17
N ASP A 280 -14.06 -12.25 9.66
CA ASP A 280 -14.05 -12.62 11.09
C ASP A 280 -13.39 -11.53 11.96
N HIS A 281 -12.28 -10.93 11.51
CA HIS A 281 -11.53 -9.92 12.27
C HIS A 281 -10.86 -8.88 11.37
N PRO A 282 -11.63 -7.98 10.72
CA PRO A 282 -11.09 -7.06 9.73
C PRO A 282 -10.19 -5.96 10.30
N LEU A 283 -10.40 -5.53 11.53
CA LEU A 283 -9.58 -4.51 12.17
C LEU A 283 -8.54 -5.14 13.11
N ASN A 284 -7.29 -4.74 12.95
CA ASN A 284 -6.17 -5.30 13.69
C ASN A 284 -5.42 -4.24 14.50
N LEU A 285 -5.21 -4.55 15.78
CA LEU A 285 -4.22 -3.89 16.64
C LEU A 285 -2.93 -4.71 16.62
N ASN A 286 -1.81 -4.10 16.27
CA ASN A 286 -0.49 -4.70 16.46
C ASN A 286 0.32 -3.87 17.45
N ILE A 287 0.81 -4.48 18.52
CA ILE A 287 1.85 -3.91 19.38
C ILE A 287 3.17 -4.41 18.80
N GLY A 288 3.78 -3.59 17.94
CA GLY A 288 4.90 -3.99 17.11
C GLY A 288 6.26 -3.80 17.76
N MET A 289 6.35 -2.88 18.75
CA MET A 289 7.62 -2.59 19.45
C MET A 289 7.36 -2.35 20.93
N ILE A 290 8.32 -2.73 21.77
CA ILE A 290 8.36 -2.42 23.20
C ILE A 290 9.80 -2.14 23.61
N GLU A 291 9.99 -1.10 24.42
CA GLU A 291 11.28 -0.72 24.99
C GLU A 291 11.09 -0.41 26.48
N GLY A 292 12.07 -0.73 27.33
CA GLY A 292 11.98 -0.39 28.73
C GLY A 292 13.10 -0.97 29.58
N GLY A 293 13.41 -0.24 30.65
CA GLY A 293 14.48 -0.61 31.58
C GLY A 293 15.89 -0.42 31.00
N ASP A 294 16.87 -0.40 31.90
CA ASP A 294 18.27 -0.20 31.54
C ASP A 294 19.22 -1.19 32.29
N TRP A 295 18.76 -1.77 33.39
CA TRP A 295 19.56 -2.67 34.21
C TRP A 295 18.74 -3.75 34.90
N PRO A 296 19.12 -5.05 34.81
CA PRO A 296 18.33 -6.16 35.36
C PRO A 296 18.10 -6.11 36.88
N SER A 297 18.96 -5.44 37.64
CA SER A 297 18.89 -5.32 39.13
C SER A 297 18.32 -3.98 39.60
N THR A 298 17.69 -3.21 38.68
CA THR A 298 16.99 -1.96 38.98
C THR A 298 15.56 -2.06 38.50
N VAL A 299 14.59 -1.64 39.29
CA VAL A 299 13.19 -1.54 38.89
C VAL A 299 13.08 -0.51 37.74
N PRO A 300 12.55 -0.84 36.55
CA PRO A 300 12.53 0.06 35.41
C PRO A 300 11.79 1.38 35.67
N SER A 301 12.47 2.50 35.37
CA SER A 301 11.93 3.85 35.52
C SER A 301 11.08 4.29 34.34
N GLU A 302 11.29 3.70 33.16
CA GLU A 302 10.62 4.08 31.93
C GLU A 302 10.31 2.83 31.09
N ALA A 303 9.20 2.91 30.35
CA ALA A 303 8.88 1.99 29.28
C ALA A 303 8.07 2.71 28.21
N SER A 304 8.16 2.22 26.98
CA SER A 304 7.32 2.65 25.89
C SER A 304 6.97 1.49 24.97
N PHE A 305 5.84 1.60 24.30
CA PHE A 305 5.49 0.69 23.23
C PHE A 305 4.90 1.45 22.03
N HIS A 306 5.06 0.84 20.87
CA HIS A 306 4.51 1.38 19.63
C HIS A 306 3.46 0.41 19.09
N ALA A 307 2.36 0.95 18.62
CA ALA A 307 1.26 0.17 18.10
C ALA A 307 0.71 0.74 16.80
N ARG A 308 0.15 -0.15 16.00
CA ARG A 308 -0.64 0.12 14.81
C ARG A 308 -2.08 -0.31 15.10
N LEU A 309 -3.05 0.54 14.75
CA LEU A 309 -4.47 0.20 14.79
C LEU A 309 -5.13 0.54 13.46
N SER A 310 -5.97 -0.36 12.95
CA SER A 310 -6.86 -0.07 11.83
C SER A 310 -8.26 0.31 12.31
N TYR A 311 -9.01 1.01 11.44
CA TYR A 311 -10.37 1.46 11.71
C TYR A 311 -11.19 1.54 10.42
N PHE A 312 -12.50 1.36 10.51
CA PHE A 312 -13.38 1.32 9.34
C PHE A 312 -13.51 2.67 8.63
N PRO A 313 -13.75 2.65 7.31
CA PRO A 313 -14.23 3.81 6.57
C PRO A 313 -15.44 4.47 7.25
N GLY A 314 -15.49 5.80 7.20
CA GLY A 314 -16.51 6.59 7.90
C GLY A 314 -16.13 7.02 9.32
N THR A 315 -15.03 6.49 9.87
CA THR A 315 -14.38 7.04 11.07
C THR A 315 -13.20 7.88 10.61
N ASP A 316 -13.10 9.14 11.07
CA ASP A 316 -11.96 10.02 10.76
C ASP A 316 -10.80 9.82 11.75
N TYR A 317 -9.61 10.22 11.32
CA TYR A 317 -8.36 10.13 12.09
C TYR A 317 -8.47 10.77 13.48
N THR A 318 -9.09 11.95 13.60
CA THR A 318 -9.21 12.67 14.87
C THR A 318 -10.09 11.89 15.84
N THR A 319 -11.18 11.34 15.35
CA THR A 319 -12.10 10.52 16.15
C THR A 319 -11.39 9.30 16.72
N ILE A 320 -10.64 8.54 15.91
CA ILE A 320 -9.95 7.34 16.40
C ILE A 320 -8.80 7.69 17.37
N CYS A 321 -8.07 8.78 17.16
CA CYS A 321 -7.08 9.28 18.11
C CYS A 321 -7.71 9.56 19.49
N ASN A 322 -8.84 10.26 19.54
CA ASN A 322 -9.57 10.54 20.79
C ASN A 322 -10.05 9.24 21.48
N ILE A 323 -10.47 8.24 20.72
CA ILE A 323 -10.89 6.93 21.26
C ILE A 323 -9.69 6.23 21.91
N ILE A 324 -8.51 6.22 21.28
CA ILE A 324 -7.30 5.62 21.83
C ILE A 324 -6.87 6.34 23.10
N GLU A 325 -6.76 7.67 23.08
CA GLU A 325 -6.39 8.47 24.25
C GLU A 325 -7.36 8.29 25.42
N SER A 326 -8.67 8.28 25.14
CA SER A 326 -9.70 8.01 26.13
C SER A 326 -9.58 6.61 26.73
N THR A 327 -9.25 5.60 25.92
CA THR A 327 -9.07 4.21 26.37
C THR A 327 -7.87 4.11 27.32
N ILE A 328 -6.74 4.69 26.94
CA ILE A 328 -5.51 4.72 27.77
C ILE A 328 -5.76 5.50 29.05
N THR A 329 -6.36 6.68 28.96
CA THR A 329 -6.69 7.53 30.12
C THR A 329 -7.60 6.80 31.12
N LYS A 330 -8.68 6.15 30.66
CA LYS A 330 -9.61 5.41 31.53
C LYS A 330 -8.90 4.24 32.22
N CYS A 331 -8.04 3.52 31.52
CA CYS A 331 -7.25 2.45 32.10
C CYS A 331 -6.28 2.99 33.16
N ALA A 332 -5.53 4.05 32.84
CA ALA A 332 -4.57 4.68 33.75
C ALA A 332 -5.21 5.22 35.03
N GLN A 333 -6.43 5.78 34.96
CA GLN A 333 -7.19 6.26 36.11
C GLN A 333 -7.51 5.17 37.13
N GLN A 334 -7.59 3.91 36.70
CA GLN A 334 -7.86 2.77 37.60
C GLN A 334 -6.60 2.24 38.28
N ASP A 335 -5.40 2.58 37.76
CA ASP A 335 -4.13 2.16 38.36
C ASP A 335 -3.66 3.15 39.42
N PRO A 336 -3.26 2.71 40.63
CA PRO A 336 -2.82 3.60 41.73
C PRO A 336 -1.62 4.48 41.39
N TRP A 337 -0.74 4.07 40.47
CA TRP A 337 0.43 4.85 40.06
C TRP A 337 0.11 5.69 38.82
N LEU A 338 -0.43 5.07 37.76
CA LEU A 338 -0.66 5.75 36.47
C LEU A 338 -1.65 6.90 36.58
N ARG A 339 -2.64 6.86 37.47
CA ARG A 339 -3.58 7.99 37.69
C ARG A 339 -2.89 9.28 38.12
N HIS A 340 -1.67 9.22 38.67
CA HIS A 340 -0.86 10.35 39.07
C HIS A 340 0.35 10.57 38.14
N ASN A 341 0.63 9.61 37.26
CA ASN A 341 1.73 9.60 36.28
C ASN A 341 1.17 9.13 34.94
N MET A 342 0.31 9.96 34.35
CA MET A 342 -0.45 9.59 33.16
C MET A 342 0.48 9.23 32.00
N PRO A 343 0.20 8.13 31.29
CA PRO A 343 0.90 7.78 30.07
C PRO A 343 0.75 8.89 29.01
N ARG A 344 1.82 9.12 28.25
CA ARG A 344 1.82 10.03 27.12
C ARG A 344 1.57 9.25 25.84
N VAL A 345 0.61 9.71 25.02
CA VAL A 345 0.33 9.16 23.70
C VAL A 345 0.86 10.12 22.65
N GLU A 346 1.56 9.59 21.65
CA GLU A 346 2.09 10.35 20.52
C GLU A 346 1.71 9.62 19.23
N PHE A 347 1.03 10.32 18.32
CA PHE A 347 0.69 9.79 16.99
C PHE A 347 1.77 10.19 16.00
N TYR A 348 2.22 9.24 15.17
CA TYR A 348 3.28 9.44 14.19
C TYR A 348 3.19 8.41 13.07
N GLY A 349 3.93 8.60 11.98
CA GLY A 349 3.89 7.69 10.84
C GLY A 349 2.50 7.67 10.20
N PHE A 350 1.96 6.49 9.93
CA PHE A 350 0.67 6.39 9.24
C PHE A 350 -0.44 7.27 9.82
N ARG A 351 -1.02 8.06 8.93
CA ARG A 351 -2.22 8.86 9.14
C ARG A 351 -3.10 8.67 7.90
N SER A 352 -3.93 7.62 7.91
CA SER A 352 -4.68 7.19 6.74
C SER A 352 -6.13 6.94 7.10
N ASP A 353 -7.04 7.76 6.58
CA ASP A 353 -8.47 7.47 6.65
C ASP A 353 -8.85 6.38 5.63
N GLY A 354 -9.76 5.49 6.04
CA GLY A 354 -10.32 4.46 5.15
C GLY A 354 -11.28 5.06 4.13
N HIS A 355 -11.52 4.32 3.05
CA HIS A 355 -12.40 4.74 1.97
C HIS A 355 -13.11 3.57 1.30
N SER A 356 -14.15 3.88 0.52
CA SER A 356 -14.85 2.96 -0.36
C SER A 356 -14.98 3.59 -1.74
N LEU A 357 -14.78 2.80 -2.80
CA LEU A 357 -14.83 3.22 -4.19
C LEU A 357 -16.00 2.53 -4.91
N SER A 358 -16.65 3.24 -5.82
CA SER A 358 -17.64 2.62 -6.72
C SER A 358 -16.94 1.87 -7.85
N ARG A 359 -17.37 0.63 -8.10
CA ARG A 359 -16.94 -0.16 -9.28
C ARG A 359 -17.32 0.49 -10.62
N ASP A 360 -18.32 1.38 -10.62
CA ASP A 360 -18.82 2.06 -11.82
C ASP A 360 -17.95 3.25 -12.24
N LEU A 361 -16.87 3.55 -11.50
CA LEU A 361 -15.90 4.55 -11.94
C LEU A 361 -15.31 4.16 -13.30
N PRO A 362 -15.27 5.07 -14.28
CA PRO A 362 -14.80 4.78 -15.64
C PRO A 362 -13.44 4.11 -15.72
N ALA A 363 -12.49 4.49 -14.86
CA ALA A 363 -11.17 3.85 -14.83
C ALA A 363 -11.26 2.38 -14.36
N LEU A 364 -12.03 2.10 -13.30
CA LEU A 364 -12.22 0.75 -12.77
C LEU A 364 -12.98 -0.14 -13.76
N THR A 365 -14.01 0.41 -14.41
CA THR A 365 -14.74 -0.30 -15.47
C THR A 365 -13.84 -0.63 -16.66
N THR A 366 -12.97 0.31 -17.09
CA THR A 366 -12.02 0.07 -18.19
C THR A 366 -11.00 -1.00 -17.80
N LEU A 367 -10.49 -0.96 -16.56
CA LEU A 367 -9.54 -1.95 -16.05
C LEU A 367 -10.16 -3.35 -16.00
N ASP A 368 -11.42 -3.46 -15.53
CA ASP A 368 -12.17 -4.72 -15.50
C ASP A 368 -12.39 -5.29 -16.90
N GLN A 369 -12.74 -4.45 -17.88
CA GLN A 369 -12.84 -4.85 -19.29
C GLN A 369 -11.51 -5.36 -19.86
N CYS A 370 -10.37 -4.76 -19.47
CA CYS A 370 -9.05 -5.24 -19.86
C CYS A 370 -8.74 -6.60 -19.22
N HIS A 371 -9.02 -6.75 -17.94
CA HIS A 371 -8.88 -8.02 -17.24
C HIS A 371 -9.75 -9.12 -17.89
N MET A 372 -11.02 -8.83 -18.13
CA MET A 372 -11.94 -9.76 -18.77
C MET A 372 -11.50 -10.15 -20.20
N SER A 373 -10.96 -9.22 -20.98
CA SER A 373 -10.42 -9.51 -22.32
C SER A 373 -9.26 -10.51 -22.30
N LEU A 374 -8.48 -10.55 -21.22
CA LEU A 374 -7.31 -11.41 -21.06
C LEU A 374 -7.64 -12.74 -20.38
N THR A 375 -8.61 -12.76 -19.46
CA THR A 375 -8.90 -13.91 -18.60
C THR A 375 -10.21 -14.61 -18.89
N GLY A 376 -11.11 -13.95 -19.65
CA GLY A 376 -12.47 -14.43 -19.90
C GLY A 376 -13.43 -14.23 -18.71
N LYS A 377 -12.99 -13.54 -17.64
CA LYS A 377 -13.80 -13.31 -16.42
C LYS A 377 -13.62 -11.87 -15.94
N GLN A 378 -14.61 -11.35 -15.22
CA GLN A 378 -14.48 -10.08 -14.51
C GLN A 378 -13.47 -10.22 -13.36
N ALA A 379 -12.75 -9.14 -13.06
CA ALA A 379 -11.88 -9.07 -11.89
C ALA A 379 -12.74 -9.04 -10.61
N GLU A 380 -12.33 -9.80 -9.62
CA GLU A 380 -12.98 -9.77 -8.30
C GLU A 380 -12.74 -8.43 -7.61
N SER A 381 -13.67 -8.00 -6.76
CA SER A 381 -13.45 -6.87 -5.87
C SER A 381 -12.58 -7.30 -4.70
N TYR A 382 -11.60 -6.47 -4.32
CA TYR A 382 -10.78 -6.69 -3.15
C TYR A 382 -11.13 -5.68 -2.05
N ILE A 383 -11.36 -6.19 -0.85
CA ILE A 383 -11.64 -5.42 0.35
C ILE A 383 -10.43 -5.56 1.25
N SER A 384 -9.69 -4.46 1.43
CA SER A 384 -8.41 -4.46 2.14
C SER A 384 -8.56 -4.18 3.63
N THR A 385 -7.84 -4.95 4.44
CA THR A 385 -7.65 -4.74 5.88
C THR A 385 -6.32 -4.05 6.20
N CYS A 386 -5.61 -3.54 5.17
CA CYS A 386 -4.44 -2.68 5.29
C CYS A 386 -4.65 -1.37 4.52
N THR A 387 -3.66 -0.50 4.53
CA THR A 387 -3.65 0.79 3.81
C THR A 387 -2.61 0.76 2.70
N THR A 388 -2.79 1.61 1.69
CA THR A 388 -1.86 1.81 0.56
C THR A 388 -1.80 3.29 0.21
N ASP A 389 -0.93 3.68 -0.70
CA ASP A 389 -0.86 5.06 -1.22
C ASP A 389 -2.11 5.49 -2.00
N LEU A 390 -3.01 4.55 -2.34
CA LEU A 390 -4.31 4.86 -2.96
C LEU A 390 -5.06 5.95 -2.19
N ARG A 391 -4.99 5.92 -0.84
CA ARG A 391 -5.62 6.92 0.03
C ARG A 391 -5.23 8.35 -0.30
N ALA A 392 -3.96 8.58 -0.67
CA ALA A 392 -3.49 9.93 -0.96
C ALA A 392 -4.17 10.48 -2.22
N PHE A 393 -4.30 9.68 -3.26
CA PHE A 393 -5.01 10.04 -4.49
C PHE A 393 -6.52 10.18 -4.27
N HIS A 394 -7.13 9.29 -3.48
CA HIS A 394 -8.56 9.34 -3.18
C HIS A 394 -8.95 10.63 -2.43
N TRP A 395 -8.18 11.00 -1.40
CA TRP A 395 -8.54 12.12 -0.52
C TRP A 395 -8.06 13.49 -1.02
N TYR A 396 -6.99 13.55 -1.82
CA TYR A 396 -6.31 14.82 -2.13
C TYR A 396 -6.26 15.14 -3.62
N THR A 397 -6.83 14.32 -4.49
CA THR A 397 -6.94 14.57 -5.94
C THR A 397 -8.36 14.31 -6.45
N ASN A 398 -8.59 14.61 -7.73
CA ASN A 398 -9.81 14.22 -8.44
C ASN A 398 -9.63 12.94 -9.27
N SER A 399 -8.60 12.16 -8.99
CA SER A 399 -8.30 10.94 -9.71
C SER A 399 -9.29 9.82 -9.40
N GLN A 400 -9.30 8.79 -10.26
CA GLN A 400 -10.00 7.53 -10.04
C GLN A 400 -8.95 6.45 -9.73
N PRO A 401 -8.55 6.28 -8.44
CA PRO A 401 -7.50 5.35 -8.06
C PRO A 401 -8.02 3.95 -7.81
N THR A 402 -7.19 2.92 -8.06
CA THR A 402 -7.40 1.57 -7.56
C THR A 402 -6.09 0.80 -7.50
N CYS A 403 -6.05 -0.28 -6.69
CA CYS A 403 -4.98 -1.26 -6.74
C CYS A 403 -5.36 -2.43 -7.65
N TYR A 404 -4.37 -2.91 -8.41
CA TYR A 404 -4.45 -4.11 -9.25
C TYR A 404 -3.02 -4.61 -9.48
N GLY A 405 -2.64 -5.72 -8.89
CA GLY A 405 -1.25 -6.15 -8.91
C GLY A 405 -1.04 -7.66 -8.98
N PRO A 406 0.19 -8.13 -8.80
CA PRO A 406 0.53 -9.54 -8.91
C PRO A 406 0.09 -10.37 -7.70
N ILE A 407 0.15 -11.69 -7.84
CA ILE A 407 -0.06 -12.65 -6.76
C ILE A 407 1.26 -12.82 -6.01
N ALA A 408 1.26 -12.45 -4.73
CA ALA A 408 2.40 -12.63 -3.83
C ALA A 408 2.01 -13.45 -2.60
N GLU A 409 3.01 -14.01 -1.96
CA GLU A 409 2.88 -14.76 -0.73
C GLU A 409 3.93 -14.31 0.28
N ASN A 410 3.62 -14.44 1.56
CA ASN A 410 4.50 -14.10 2.69
C ASN A 410 4.97 -12.63 2.66
N ILE A 411 4.17 -11.71 2.14
CA ILE A 411 4.49 -10.27 2.23
C ILE A 411 4.70 -9.88 3.69
N HIS A 412 5.70 -9.04 3.99
CA HIS A 412 6.20 -8.71 5.33
C HIS A 412 6.73 -9.92 6.13
N GLY A 413 6.63 -11.13 5.59
CA GLY A 413 7.09 -12.38 6.22
C GLY A 413 8.48 -12.83 5.72
N ILE A 414 8.83 -14.04 6.13
CA ILE A 414 10.04 -14.75 5.70
C ILE A 414 9.75 -15.44 4.36
N ASP A 415 10.76 -15.51 3.48
CA ASP A 415 10.64 -16.12 2.15
C ASP A 415 9.50 -15.51 1.32
N GLU A 416 9.35 -14.18 1.39
CA GLU A 416 8.46 -13.44 0.53
C GLU A 416 8.73 -13.76 -0.93
N ARG A 417 7.64 -13.95 -1.71
CA ARG A 417 7.74 -14.31 -3.12
C ARG A 417 6.57 -13.79 -3.96
N VAL A 418 6.81 -13.66 -5.26
CA VAL A 418 5.81 -13.25 -6.24
C VAL A 418 5.72 -14.27 -7.37
N ASN A 419 4.50 -14.53 -7.86
CA ASN A 419 4.27 -15.38 -9.02
C ASN A 419 4.57 -14.64 -10.32
N LEU A 420 5.56 -15.10 -11.08
CA LEU A 420 6.04 -14.42 -12.29
C LEU A 420 5.01 -14.33 -13.41
N GLU A 421 4.11 -15.31 -13.53
CA GLU A 421 3.06 -15.23 -14.55
C GLU A 421 2.01 -14.18 -14.21
N SER A 422 1.70 -14.01 -12.92
CA SER A 422 0.81 -12.92 -12.48
C SER A 422 1.43 -11.54 -12.69
N VAL A 423 2.75 -11.38 -12.58
CA VAL A 423 3.46 -10.14 -12.94
C VAL A 423 3.26 -9.83 -14.44
N MET A 424 3.40 -10.83 -15.29
CA MET A 424 3.16 -10.69 -16.74
C MET A 424 1.69 -10.37 -17.04
N GLN A 425 0.74 -10.98 -16.32
CA GLN A 425 -0.67 -10.65 -16.44
C GLN A 425 -0.95 -9.19 -16.10
N VAL A 426 -0.35 -8.65 -15.03
CA VAL A 426 -0.48 -7.22 -14.66
C VAL A 426 0.10 -6.33 -15.76
N ALA A 427 1.29 -6.64 -16.29
CA ALA A 427 1.90 -5.87 -17.37
C ALA A 427 1.03 -5.85 -18.63
N ARG A 428 0.45 -7.00 -19.03
CA ARG A 428 -0.50 -7.09 -20.16
C ARG A 428 -1.77 -6.26 -19.91
N THR A 429 -2.36 -6.38 -18.71
CA THR A 429 -3.58 -5.64 -18.34
C THR A 429 -3.34 -4.14 -18.37
N TYR A 430 -2.21 -3.68 -17.84
CA TYR A 430 -1.85 -2.26 -17.82
C TYR A 430 -1.55 -1.72 -19.22
N ALA A 431 -0.85 -2.47 -20.06
CA ALA A 431 -0.61 -2.05 -21.45
C ALA A 431 -1.93 -1.92 -22.24
N LEU A 432 -2.85 -2.88 -22.05
CA LEU A 432 -4.18 -2.83 -22.66
C LEU A 432 -5.03 -1.68 -22.09
N PHE A 433 -4.94 -1.43 -20.77
CA PHE A 433 -5.60 -0.28 -20.14
C PHE A 433 -5.12 1.03 -20.74
N LEU A 434 -3.82 1.23 -20.89
CA LEU A 434 -3.27 2.44 -21.51
C LEU A 434 -3.75 2.61 -22.95
N ALA A 435 -3.78 1.54 -23.73
CA ALA A 435 -4.27 1.57 -25.10
C ALA A 435 -5.74 2.04 -25.20
N ARG A 436 -6.59 1.59 -24.28
CA ARG A 436 -8.02 1.93 -24.25
C ARG A 436 -8.31 3.27 -23.58
N TRP A 437 -7.66 3.57 -22.47
CA TRP A 437 -7.87 4.75 -21.64
C TRP A 437 -7.23 6.00 -22.25
N CYS A 438 -5.92 5.91 -22.53
CA CYS A 438 -5.15 7.02 -23.09
C CYS A 438 -5.36 7.16 -24.60
N LYS A 439 -5.90 6.15 -25.28
CA LYS A 439 -6.04 5.98 -26.71
C LYS A 439 -4.70 5.99 -27.47
N LEU A 440 -4.61 5.08 -28.42
CA LEU A 440 -3.41 4.96 -29.26
C LEU A 440 -3.33 6.12 -30.26
N TYR A 441 -2.09 6.56 -30.48
CA TYR A 441 -1.68 7.42 -31.58
C TYR A 441 -0.72 6.62 -32.49
N GLN A 442 -0.99 6.64 -33.80
CA GLN A 442 -0.20 5.95 -34.83
C GLN A 442 0.77 6.90 -35.53
#